data_161ff4a637129392abbabdf3dcdac28c
#
_entry.id   161ff4a637129392abbabdf3dcdac28c
#
_cell.length_a   1.000
_cell.length_b   1.000
_cell.length_c   1.000
_cell.angle_alpha   90.00
_cell.angle_beta   90.00
_cell.angle_gamma   90.00
#
_symmetry.space_group_name_H-M   'P 1'
#
loop_
_entity.id
_entity.type
_entity.pdbx_description
1 polymer ?
#
loop_
_entity_poly.entity_id
_entity_poly.type
_entity_poly.pdbx_seq_one_letter_code
_entity_poly.pdbx_strand_id
1 'polypeptide(L)'
;TFIMRANNKGEGGIMALLSLANRNAKSKKKKMLIMFIGMLGACMFYADGMITPAISVLSAIEGIELITPTFHDFIVPITLVIIFLLFWMQSKGTTTVGIMFGPVMLIWFLILAVLGIYNIIQAPYVLNALNPIYAYNFFDNQFSIAFITLGAVVLCVTGAESLYADMGHFGRNPIKITWFSFVFPALTLNYFGQGALILSDASNIKNPFYLMAPEWFTLPLVILATFATIIASQACITGAFSVSRQALQMGFIPRMRIDHTSENQEGQIYLPRINWILM
;
A
#
# COMPACT_ATOMS: atom_id res chain seq x y z
N THR A 1 -7.86 6.92 -10.50
CA THR A 1 -9.11 7.70 -10.75
C THR A 1 -10.02 7.09 -11.80
N PHE A 2 -9.51 6.48 -12.88
CA PHE A 2 -10.36 5.82 -13.88
C PHE A 2 -11.08 4.60 -13.30
N ILE A 3 -10.36 3.70 -12.62
CA ILE A 3 -10.92 2.49 -12.00
C ILE A 3 -12.00 2.83 -10.97
N MET A 4 -11.82 3.88 -10.18
CA MET A 4 -12.81 4.35 -9.20
C MET A 4 -14.14 4.86 -9.81
N ARG A 5 -14.25 4.99 -11.14
CA ARG A 5 -15.53 5.22 -11.82
C ARG A 5 -16.36 3.94 -11.94
N ALA A 6 -15.71 2.78 -11.90
CA ALA A 6 -16.35 1.49 -11.91
C ALA A 6 -16.76 1.11 -10.49
N ASN A 7 -17.85 1.67 -10.00
CA ASN A 7 -18.43 1.33 -8.72
C ASN A 7 -19.72 0.53 -8.90
N ASN A 8 -19.95 -0.42 -8.01
CA ASN A 8 -21.19 -1.18 -7.93
C ASN A 8 -21.96 -0.72 -6.70
N LYS A 9 -22.88 0.25 -6.88
CA LYS A 9 -23.69 0.87 -5.81
C LYS A 9 -22.84 1.49 -4.67
N GLY A 10 -21.71 2.11 -5.04
CA GLY A 10 -20.76 2.70 -4.09
C GLY A 10 -19.59 1.77 -3.71
N GLU A 11 -19.74 0.46 -3.83
CA GLU A 11 -18.67 -0.50 -3.56
C GLU A 11 -17.65 -0.55 -4.71
N GLY A 12 -16.37 -0.67 -4.35
CA GLY A 12 -15.23 -0.85 -5.25
C GLY A 12 -14.56 -2.21 -5.07
N GLY A 13 -13.36 -2.34 -5.64
CA GLY A 13 -12.54 -3.55 -5.55
C GLY A 13 -12.78 -4.55 -6.69
N ILE A 14 -11.99 -5.63 -6.67
CA ILE A 14 -11.96 -6.63 -7.75
C ILE A 14 -13.33 -7.32 -7.92
N MET A 15 -14.06 -7.56 -6.83
CA MET A 15 -15.36 -8.20 -6.86
C MET A 15 -16.44 -7.29 -7.46
N ALA A 16 -16.39 -5.99 -7.21
CA ALA A 16 -17.27 -5.01 -7.85
C ALA A 16 -17.02 -4.96 -9.36
N LEU A 17 -15.74 -4.95 -9.80
CA LEU A 17 -15.37 -5.03 -11.21
C LEU A 17 -15.87 -6.31 -11.87
N LEU A 18 -15.71 -7.47 -11.21
CA LEU A 18 -16.20 -8.76 -11.67
C LEU A 18 -17.70 -8.73 -11.88
N SER A 19 -18.45 -8.19 -10.91
CA SER A 19 -19.92 -8.06 -10.98
C SER A 19 -20.36 -7.21 -12.18
N LEU A 20 -19.75 -6.04 -12.35
CA LEU A 20 -20.04 -5.13 -13.46
C LEU A 20 -19.70 -5.72 -14.83
N ALA A 21 -18.53 -6.36 -14.95
CA ALA A 21 -18.09 -7.00 -16.20
C ALA A 21 -19.00 -8.19 -16.56
N ASN A 22 -19.37 -9.00 -15.57
CA ASN A 22 -20.25 -10.16 -15.77
C ASN A 22 -21.66 -9.77 -16.18
N ARG A 23 -22.18 -8.64 -15.66
CA ARG A 23 -23.49 -8.09 -16.03
C ARG A 23 -23.58 -7.71 -17.52
N ASN A 24 -22.48 -7.22 -18.08
CA ASN A 24 -22.41 -6.79 -19.48
C ASN A 24 -22.07 -7.93 -20.46
N ALA A 25 -21.67 -9.08 -19.98
CA ALA A 25 -21.27 -10.21 -20.80
C ALA A 25 -22.51 -10.97 -21.33
N LYS A 26 -22.67 -11.03 -22.66
CA LYS A 26 -23.79 -11.73 -23.33
C LYS A 26 -23.53 -13.23 -23.55
N SER A 27 -22.28 -13.65 -23.68
CA SER A 27 -21.90 -15.05 -23.97
C SER A 27 -21.52 -15.80 -22.71
N LYS A 28 -21.95 -17.07 -22.58
CA LYS A 28 -21.60 -17.97 -21.47
C LYS A 28 -20.09 -18.17 -21.35
N LYS A 29 -19.37 -18.31 -22.47
CA LYS A 29 -17.90 -18.42 -22.49
C LYS A 29 -17.22 -17.15 -21.95
N LYS A 30 -17.72 -15.96 -22.34
CA LYS A 30 -17.19 -14.68 -21.82
C LYS A 30 -17.46 -14.53 -20.32
N LYS A 31 -18.63 -14.91 -19.84
CA LYS A 31 -18.93 -14.89 -18.40
C LYS A 31 -17.98 -15.79 -17.61
N MET A 32 -17.73 -17.01 -18.10
CA MET A 32 -16.81 -17.94 -17.44
C MET A 32 -15.37 -17.40 -17.42
N LEU A 33 -14.89 -16.80 -18.50
CA LEU A 33 -13.57 -16.18 -18.56
C LEU A 33 -13.45 -14.99 -17.57
N ILE A 34 -14.46 -14.11 -17.53
CA ILE A 34 -14.51 -12.98 -16.61
C ILE A 34 -14.50 -13.45 -15.15
N MET A 35 -15.30 -14.49 -14.83
CA MET A 35 -15.29 -15.09 -13.49
C MET A 35 -13.92 -15.65 -13.12
N PHE A 36 -13.28 -16.39 -14.05
CA PHE A 36 -11.95 -16.94 -13.82
C PHE A 36 -10.91 -15.86 -13.56
N ILE A 37 -10.86 -14.81 -14.41
CA ILE A 37 -9.93 -13.67 -14.23
C ILE A 37 -10.23 -12.91 -12.93
N GLY A 38 -11.50 -12.68 -12.59
CA GLY A 38 -11.87 -12.01 -11.36
C GLY A 38 -11.51 -12.80 -10.11
N MET A 39 -11.68 -14.12 -10.12
CA MET A 39 -11.22 -14.98 -9.02
C MET A 39 -9.70 -15.00 -8.90
N LEU A 40 -8.98 -15.07 -10.03
CA LEU A 40 -7.53 -14.98 -10.04
C LEU A 40 -7.06 -13.65 -9.42
N GLY A 41 -7.69 -12.53 -9.81
CA GLY A 41 -7.39 -11.21 -9.23
C GLY A 41 -7.68 -11.16 -7.73
N ALA A 42 -8.76 -11.78 -7.26
CA ALA A 42 -9.04 -11.88 -5.83
C ALA A 42 -7.98 -12.71 -5.09
N CYS A 43 -7.53 -13.83 -5.65
CA CYS A 43 -6.43 -14.60 -5.07
C CYS A 43 -5.14 -13.81 -4.99
N MET A 44 -4.82 -13.02 -6.02
CA MET A 44 -3.65 -12.12 -5.99
C MET A 44 -3.77 -11.03 -4.93
N PHE A 45 -4.98 -10.48 -4.74
CA PHE A 45 -5.26 -9.52 -3.68
C PHE A 45 -5.05 -10.13 -2.28
N TYR A 46 -5.44 -11.39 -2.06
CA TYR A 46 -5.16 -12.09 -0.81
C TYR A 46 -3.66 -12.33 -0.60
N ALA A 47 -2.94 -12.70 -1.66
CA ALA A 47 -1.50 -12.87 -1.59
C ALA A 47 -0.79 -11.56 -1.22
N ASP A 48 -1.22 -10.44 -1.81
CA ASP A 48 -0.75 -9.10 -1.43
C ASP A 48 -1.07 -8.77 0.03
N GLY A 49 -2.29 -9.06 0.49
CA GLY A 49 -2.71 -8.86 1.88
C GLY A 49 -1.90 -9.66 2.92
N MET A 50 -1.19 -10.71 2.51
CA MET A 50 -0.23 -11.45 3.36
C MET A 50 1.18 -10.86 3.27
N ILE A 51 1.64 -10.55 2.06
CA ILE A 51 3.03 -10.16 1.78
C ILE A 51 3.29 -8.70 2.16
N THR A 52 2.41 -7.79 1.77
CA THR A 52 2.61 -6.34 1.94
C THR A 52 2.72 -5.92 3.41
N PRO A 53 1.89 -6.38 4.37
CA PRO A 53 2.10 -6.09 5.77
C PRO A 53 3.45 -6.59 6.30
N ALA A 54 3.85 -7.79 5.91
CA ALA A 54 5.10 -8.40 6.36
C ALA A 54 6.33 -7.60 5.88
N ILE A 55 6.40 -7.31 4.58
CA ILE A 55 7.52 -6.57 3.98
C ILE A 55 7.55 -5.13 4.49
N SER A 56 6.41 -4.47 4.59
CA SER A 56 6.34 -3.07 5.01
C SER A 56 6.81 -2.87 6.45
N VAL A 57 6.37 -3.73 7.37
CA VAL A 57 6.81 -3.67 8.77
C VAL A 57 8.29 -4.03 8.88
N LEU A 58 8.75 -5.06 8.16
CA LEU A 58 10.16 -5.44 8.11
C LEU A 58 11.03 -4.26 7.68
N SER A 59 10.72 -3.64 6.53
CA SER A 59 11.47 -2.50 6.00
C SER A 59 11.47 -1.28 6.95
N ALA A 60 10.38 -1.07 7.69
CA ALA A 60 10.36 -0.01 8.68
C ALA A 60 11.32 -0.28 9.85
N ILE A 61 11.39 -1.53 10.31
CA ILE A 61 12.27 -1.94 11.42
C ILE A 61 13.74 -2.01 10.97
N GLU A 62 14.03 -2.34 9.72
CA GLU A 62 15.40 -2.32 9.16
C GLU A 62 16.10 -0.96 9.32
N GLY A 63 15.34 0.12 9.41
CA GLY A 63 15.89 1.44 9.71
C GLY A 63 16.64 1.54 11.05
N ILE A 64 16.36 0.65 12.01
CA ILE A 64 17.06 0.58 13.31
C ILE A 64 18.53 0.16 13.12
N GLU A 65 18.82 -0.67 12.14
CA GLU A 65 20.19 -1.13 11.84
C GLU A 65 21.15 0.02 11.53
N LEU A 66 20.66 1.08 10.90
CA LEU A 66 21.45 2.27 10.60
C LEU A 66 21.88 3.03 11.86
N ILE A 67 21.11 2.91 12.94
CA ILE A 67 21.39 3.57 14.22
C ILE A 67 22.27 2.67 15.09
N THR A 68 21.95 1.38 15.12
CA THR A 68 22.62 0.41 15.99
C THR A 68 22.72 -0.94 15.29
N PRO A 69 23.88 -1.24 14.66
CA PRO A 69 24.09 -2.50 13.90
C PRO A 69 23.85 -3.77 14.73
N THR A 70 24.00 -3.71 16.06
CA THR A 70 23.77 -4.84 16.97
C THR A 70 22.33 -5.35 16.96
N PHE A 71 21.36 -4.54 16.48
CA PHE A 71 19.94 -4.93 16.40
C PHE A 71 19.61 -5.75 15.16
N HIS A 72 20.55 -6.03 14.29
CA HIS A 72 20.32 -6.82 13.06
C HIS A 72 19.60 -8.15 13.36
N ASP A 73 20.03 -8.91 14.33
CA ASP A 73 19.43 -10.21 14.68
C ASP A 73 18.03 -10.11 15.27
N PHE A 74 17.63 -8.93 15.76
CA PHE A 74 16.32 -8.69 16.36
C PHE A 74 15.28 -8.14 15.39
N ILE A 75 15.66 -7.74 14.19
CA ILE A 75 14.75 -7.15 13.18
C ILE A 75 13.60 -8.11 12.87
N VAL A 76 13.91 -9.36 12.51
CA VAL A 76 12.90 -10.37 12.18
C VAL A 76 12.02 -10.72 13.39
N PRO A 77 12.55 -11.03 14.59
CA PRO A 77 11.74 -11.25 15.79
C PRO A 77 10.78 -10.09 16.11
N ILE A 78 11.27 -8.85 16.07
CA ILE A 78 10.44 -7.66 16.36
C ILE A 78 9.33 -7.54 15.32
N THR A 79 9.64 -7.72 14.04
CA THR A 79 8.67 -7.69 12.94
C THR A 79 7.57 -8.74 13.14
N LEU A 80 7.94 -9.98 13.51
CA LEU A 80 6.97 -11.05 13.78
C LEU A 80 6.04 -10.72 14.96
N VAL A 81 6.59 -10.13 16.03
CA VAL A 81 5.79 -9.70 17.19
C VAL A 81 4.80 -8.60 16.77
N ILE A 82 5.23 -7.61 16.00
CA ILE A 82 4.36 -6.52 15.52
C ILE A 82 3.24 -7.07 14.64
N ILE A 83 3.56 -7.95 13.69
CA ILE A 83 2.56 -8.57 12.80
C ILE A 83 1.58 -9.41 13.60
N PHE A 84 2.07 -10.24 14.53
CA PHE A 84 1.20 -11.03 15.39
C PHE A 84 0.24 -10.16 16.20
N LEU A 85 0.74 -9.10 16.84
CA LEU A 85 -0.08 -8.15 17.59
C LEU A 85 -1.11 -7.45 16.70
N LEU A 86 -0.73 -7.09 15.48
CA LEU A 86 -1.60 -6.45 14.50
C LEU A 86 -2.78 -7.36 14.14
N PHE A 87 -2.54 -8.63 13.81
CA PHE A 87 -3.61 -9.59 13.50
C PHE A 87 -4.44 -9.95 14.75
N TRP A 88 -3.82 -10.04 15.92
CA TRP A 88 -4.53 -10.31 17.18
C TRP A 88 -5.47 -9.18 17.58
N MET A 89 -5.08 -7.92 17.35
CA MET A 89 -5.90 -6.74 17.66
C MET A 89 -7.11 -6.59 16.74
N GLN A 90 -7.13 -7.23 15.55
CA GLN A 90 -8.25 -7.13 14.60
C GLN A 90 -9.61 -7.49 15.22
N SER A 91 -9.63 -8.48 16.10
CA SER A 91 -10.87 -8.95 16.75
C SER A 91 -11.51 -7.93 17.69
N LYS A 92 -10.72 -6.97 18.21
CA LYS A 92 -11.19 -5.93 19.14
C LYS A 92 -11.76 -4.69 18.45
N GLY A 93 -11.67 -4.65 17.09
CA GLY A 93 -12.04 -3.48 16.32
C GLY A 93 -10.98 -2.36 16.37
N THR A 94 -11.00 -1.52 15.34
CA THR A 94 -9.98 -0.48 15.15
C THR A 94 -10.51 0.93 15.39
N THR A 95 -11.75 1.07 15.86
CA THR A 95 -12.45 2.36 16.00
C THR A 95 -11.69 3.36 16.87
N THR A 96 -11.21 2.93 18.01
CA THR A 96 -10.50 3.83 18.96
C THR A 96 -9.11 4.21 18.46
N VAL A 97 -8.39 3.24 17.85
CA VAL A 97 -7.04 3.47 17.32
C VAL A 97 -7.11 4.23 15.98
N GLY A 98 -8.19 4.02 15.22
CA GLY A 98 -8.41 4.65 13.91
C GLY A 98 -8.47 6.18 13.94
N ILE A 99 -8.86 6.78 15.05
CA ILE A 99 -8.87 8.25 15.24
C ILE A 99 -7.43 8.82 15.13
N MET A 100 -6.43 8.08 15.58
CA MET A 100 -5.02 8.50 15.49
C MET A 100 -4.42 8.29 14.11
N PHE A 101 -5.03 7.48 13.26
CA PHE A 101 -4.48 7.16 11.94
C PHE A 101 -4.37 8.40 11.04
N GLY A 102 -5.39 9.25 11.04
CA GLY A 102 -5.38 10.48 10.25
C GLY A 102 -4.21 11.41 10.57
N PRO A 103 -4.05 11.85 11.83
CA PRO A 103 -2.92 12.69 12.25
C PRO A 103 -1.54 12.08 11.99
N VAL A 104 -1.36 10.78 12.28
CA VAL A 104 -0.08 10.09 12.04
C VAL A 104 0.25 10.08 10.55
N MET A 105 -0.70 9.72 9.68
CA MET A 105 -0.48 9.70 8.24
C MET A 105 -0.28 11.10 7.66
N LEU A 106 -0.92 12.12 8.21
CA LEU A 106 -0.69 13.51 7.80
C LEU A 106 0.76 13.91 8.10
N ILE A 107 1.25 13.65 9.31
CA ILE A 107 2.65 13.92 9.69
C ILE A 107 3.60 13.11 8.79
N TRP A 108 3.29 11.85 8.54
CA TRP A 108 4.07 10.99 7.66
C TRP A 108 4.28 11.60 6.27
N PHE A 109 3.20 11.95 5.58
CA PHE A 109 3.30 12.53 4.23
C PHE A 109 3.95 13.91 4.22
N LEU A 110 3.76 14.73 5.26
CA LEU A 110 4.46 16.00 5.41
C LEU A 110 5.98 15.79 5.52
N ILE A 111 6.42 14.85 6.34
CA ILE A 111 7.84 14.54 6.50
C ILE A 111 8.43 13.99 5.19
N LEU A 112 7.71 13.11 4.49
CA LEU A 112 8.13 12.64 3.16
C LEU A 112 8.35 13.80 2.19
N ALA A 113 7.42 14.76 2.15
CA ALA A 113 7.53 15.92 1.28
C ALA A 113 8.71 16.83 1.67
N VAL A 114 8.90 17.10 2.96
CA VAL A 114 9.98 17.95 3.46
C VAL A 114 11.35 17.32 3.19
N LEU A 115 11.54 16.04 3.51
CA LEU A 115 12.79 15.34 3.23
C LEU A 115 13.05 15.23 1.73
N GLY A 116 12.01 15.02 0.93
CA GLY A 116 12.10 15.01 -0.53
C GLY A 116 12.57 16.36 -1.06
N ILE A 117 11.95 17.46 -0.66
CA ILE A 117 12.35 18.82 -1.07
C ILE A 117 13.79 19.12 -0.64
N TYR A 118 14.14 18.79 0.61
CA TYR A 118 15.49 19.03 1.14
C TYR A 118 16.56 18.39 0.26
N ASN A 119 16.41 17.12 -0.12
CA ASN A 119 17.37 16.42 -0.98
C ASN A 119 17.34 16.90 -2.44
N ILE A 120 16.17 17.27 -2.98
CA ILE A 120 16.07 17.85 -4.33
C ILE A 120 16.84 19.18 -4.41
N ILE A 121 16.77 20.02 -3.39
CA ILE A 121 17.52 21.31 -3.36
C ILE A 121 19.03 21.07 -3.40
N GLN A 122 19.52 19.99 -2.78
CA GLN A 122 20.95 19.64 -2.80
C GLN A 122 21.40 19.11 -4.16
N ALA A 123 20.53 18.41 -4.89
CA ALA A 123 20.85 17.84 -6.20
C ALA A 123 19.72 18.11 -7.21
N PRO A 124 19.52 19.37 -7.64
CA PRO A 124 18.37 19.76 -8.48
C PRO A 124 18.37 19.14 -9.87
N TYR A 125 19.49 18.59 -10.33
CA TYR A 125 19.61 17.90 -11.61
C TYR A 125 18.73 16.63 -11.67
N VAL A 126 18.26 16.08 -10.55
CA VAL A 126 17.27 14.99 -10.52
C VAL A 126 15.98 15.37 -11.25
N LEU A 127 15.62 16.66 -11.32
CA LEU A 127 14.44 17.14 -12.04
C LEU A 127 14.53 16.93 -13.56
N ASN A 128 15.72 16.65 -14.10
CA ASN A 128 15.87 16.24 -15.49
C ASN A 128 15.11 14.94 -15.79
N ALA A 129 14.84 14.11 -14.78
CA ALA A 129 14.02 12.91 -14.93
C ALA A 129 12.56 13.19 -15.35
N LEU A 130 12.08 14.45 -15.25
CA LEU A 130 10.80 14.86 -15.82
C LEU A 130 10.80 14.89 -17.35
N ASN A 131 11.96 14.92 -17.99
CA ASN A 131 12.08 14.88 -19.43
C ASN A 131 11.99 13.42 -19.92
N PRO A 132 10.93 13.04 -20.66
CA PRO A 132 10.71 11.65 -21.08
C PRO A 132 11.79 11.11 -22.03
N ILE A 133 12.64 11.97 -22.59
CA ILE A 133 13.73 11.55 -23.48
C ILE A 133 14.74 10.64 -22.77
N TYR A 134 14.95 10.83 -21.47
CA TYR A 134 15.84 9.95 -20.69
C TYR A 134 15.26 8.54 -20.57
N ALA A 135 13.98 8.41 -20.34
CA ALA A 135 13.30 7.11 -20.32
C ALA A 135 13.34 6.46 -21.72
N TYR A 136 13.06 7.22 -22.78
CA TYR A 136 13.16 6.72 -24.15
C TYR A 136 14.56 6.21 -24.47
N ASN A 137 15.62 7.00 -24.21
CA ASN A 137 16.98 6.61 -24.45
C ASN A 137 17.41 5.39 -23.64
N PHE A 138 16.89 5.24 -22.40
CA PHE A 138 17.17 4.07 -21.57
C PHE A 138 16.56 2.80 -22.19
N PHE A 139 15.33 2.86 -22.70
CA PHE A 139 14.71 1.74 -23.39
C PHE A 139 15.41 1.41 -24.72
N ASP A 140 15.82 2.43 -25.48
CA ASP A 140 16.50 2.23 -26.76
C ASP A 140 17.89 1.59 -26.61
N ASN A 141 18.65 2.06 -25.63
CA ASN A 141 20.04 1.58 -25.42
C ASN A 141 20.13 0.27 -24.63
N GLN A 142 19.19 0.01 -23.70
CA GLN A 142 19.28 -1.11 -22.74
C GLN A 142 17.92 -1.77 -22.51
N PHE A 143 17.28 -2.22 -23.58
CA PHE A 143 15.89 -2.74 -23.53
C PHE A 143 15.65 -3.80 -22.44
N SER A 144 16.54 -4.80 -22.32
CA SER A 144 16.38 -5.88 -21.35
C SER A 144 16.42 -5.38 -19.90
N ILE A 145 17.36 -4.49 -19.58
CA ILE A 145 17.47 -3.89 -18.24
C ILE A 145 16.29 -2.95 -17.98
N ALA A 146 15.92 -2.12 -18.97
CA ALA A 146 14.79 -1.21 -18.87
C ALA A 146 13.47 -1.97 -18.63
N PHE A 147 13.27 -3.10 -19.28
CA PHE A 147 12.08 -3.94 -19.08
C PHE A 147 12.00 -4.53 -17.65
N ILE A 148 13.15 -5.02 -17.12
CA ILE A 148 13.21 -5.51 -15.74
C ILE A 148 12.98 -4.37 -14.75
N THR A 149 13.59 -3.19 -14.99
CA THR A 149 13.42 -2.00 -14.17
C THR A 149 11.95 -1.54 -14.14
N LEU A 150 11.22 -1.68 -15.26
CA LEU A 150 9.80 -1.36 -15.30
C LEU A 150 8.99 -2.20 -14.30
N GLY A 151 9.37 -3.47 -14.08
CA GLY A 151 8.77 -4.30 -13.03
C GLY A 151 8.98 -3.71 -11.62
N ALA A 152 10.18 -3.23 -11.31
CA ALA A 152 10.46 -2.55 -10.05
C ALA A 152 9.67 -1.23 -9.92
N VAL A 153 9.55 -0.45 -11.00
CA VAL A 153 8.70 0.77 -11.02
C VAL A 153 7.24 0.45 -10.72
N VAL A 154 6.70 -0.63 -11.30
CA VAL A 154 5.32 -1.08 -11.00
C VAL A 154 5.18 -1.39 -9.51
N LEU A 155 6.14 -2.09 -8.90
CA LEU A 155 6.12 -2.38 -7.45
C LEU A 155 6.12 -1.10 -6.59
N CYS A 156 6.86 -0.06 -6.99
CA CYS A 156 6.90 1.21 -6.26
C CYS A 156 5.56 1.97 -6.26
N VAL A 157 4.67 1.71 -7.22
CA VAL A 157 3.37 2.39 -7.37
C VAL A 157 2.17 1.49 -7.10
N THR A 158 2.36 0.34 -6.47
CA THR A 158 1.28 -0.56 -6.00
C THR A 158 0.55 0.00 -4.78
N GLY A 159 -0.53 -0.67 -4.35
CA GLY A 159 -1.37 -0.29 -3.21
C GLY A 159 -2.68 0.43 -3.59
N ALA A 160 -2.87 0.78 -4.85
CA ALA A 160 -4.11 1.39 -5.34
C ALA A 160 -5.32 0.44 -5.28
N GLU A 161 -5.09 -0.86 -5.26
CA GLU A 161 -6.09 -1.91 -5.12
C GLU A 161 -6.77 -1.88 -3.76
N SER A 162 -6.01 -1.71 -2.66
CA SER A 162 -6.57 -1.57 -1.31
C SER A 162 -7.42 -0.31 -1.20
N LEU A 163 -6.93 0.82 -1.74
CA LEU A 163 -7.67 2.08 -1.81
C LEU A 163 -8.99 1.94 -2.59
N TYR A 164 -8.99 1.14 -3.66
CA TYR A 164 -10.18 0.88 -4.45
C TYR A 164 -11.16 -0.07 -3.74
N ALA A 165 -10.66 -1.04 -2.98
CA ALA A 165 -11.49 -1.92 -2.15
C ALA A 165 -12.21 -1.14 -1.04
N ASP A 166 -11.53 -0.17 -0.42
CA ASP A 166 -12.07 0.66 0.67
C ASP A 166 -12.94 1.84 0.18
N MET A 167 -13.09 2.01 -1.13
CA MET A 167 -13.93 3.09 -1.69
C MET A 167 -15.37 3.05 -1.17
N GLY A 168 -15.89 1.87 -0.84
CA GLY A 168 -17.23 1.70 -0.26
C GLY A 168 -17.40 2.36 1.12
N HIS A 169 -16.31 2.52 1.88
CA HIS A 169 -16.34 3.08 3.22
C HIS A 169 -16.17 4.61 3.23
N PHE A 170 -15.29 5.14 2.40
CA PHE A 170 -14.91 6.55 2.40
C PHE A 170 -15.57 7.37 1.29
N GLY A 171 -16.07 6.72 0.26
CA GLY A 171 -16.54 7.37 -0.94
C GLY A 171 -15.41 7.85 -1.87
N ARG A 172 -15.76 8.09 -3.14
CA ARG A 172 -14.80 8.44 -4.19
C ARG A 172 -14.19 9.83 -4.06
N ASN A 173 -15.00 10.83 -3.69
CA ASN A 173 -14.58 12.23 -3.72
C ASN A 173 -13.51 12.56 -2.66
N PRO A 174 -13.66 12.17 -1.38
CA PRO A 174 -12.62 12.37 -0.37
C PRO A 174 -11.29 11.73 -0.78
N ILE A 175 -11.32 10.47 -1.25
CA ILE A 175 -10.13 9.76 -1.70
C ILE A 175 -9.43 10.53 -2.84
N LYS A 176 -10.20 10.98 -3.84
CA LYS A 176 -9.64 11.72 -4.98
C LYS A 176 -9.01 13.05 -4.56
N ILE A 177 -9.68 13.81 -3.70
CA ILE A 177 -9.17 15.10 -3.23
C ILE A 177 -7.87 14.89 -2.45
N THR A 178 -7.88 14.04 -1.43
CA THR A 178 -6.70 13.77 -0.60
C THR A 178 -5.52 13.25 -1.42
N TRP A 179 -5.79 12.36 -2.39
CA TRP A 179 -4.76 11.82 -3.27
C TRP A 179 -4.06 12.92 -4.07
N PHE A 180 -4.81 13.75 -4.80
CA PHE A 180 -4.21 14.73 -5.70
C PHE A 180 -3.66 15.97 -4.99
N SER A 181 -4.28 16.39 -3.88
CA SER A 181 -3.84 17.59 -3.17
C SER A 181 -2.69 17.34 -2.21
N PHE A 182 -2.53 16.11 -1.71
CA PHE A 182 -1.61 15.85 -0.60
C PHE A 182 -0.72 14.61 -0.81
N VAL A 183 -1.32 13.42 -0.99
CA VAL A 183 -0.56 12.16 -0.99
C VAL A 183 0.34 12.04 -2.22
N PHE A 184 -0.20 12.26 -3.41
CA PHE A 184 0.55 12.15 -4.66
C PHE A 184 1.72 13.15 -4.76
N PRO A 185 1.54 14.44 -4.43
CA PRO A 185 2.66 15.37 -4.37
C PRO A 185 3.73 14.95 -3.37
N ALA A 186 3.35 14.53 -2.16
CA ALA A 186 4.28 14.10 -1.13
C ALA A 186 5.12 12.88 -1.56
N LEU A 187 4.47 11.87 -2.13
CA LEU A 187 5.15 10.69 -2.67
C LEU A 187 6.09 11.03 -3.83
N THR A 188 5.63 11.89 -4.74
CA THR A 188 6.46 12.32 -5.88
C THR A 188 7.72 13.03 -5.40
N LEU A 189 7.59 13.97 -4.47
CA LEU A 189 8.73 14.67 -3.87
C LEU A 189 9.67 13.70 -3.16
N ASN A 190 9.14 12.72 -2.42
CA ASN A 190 9.94 11.70 -1.77
C ASN A 190 10.74 10.85 -2.77
N TYR A 191 10.13 10.38 -3.86
CA TYR A 191 10.84 9.61 -4.89
C TYR A 191 11.91 10.43 -5.60
N PHE A 192 11.64 11.68 -5.94
CA PHE A 192 12.67 12.57 -6.48
C PHE A 192 13.78 12.84 -5.46
N GLY A 193 13.45 12.98 -4.16
CA GLY A 193 14.43 13.14 -3.10
C GLY A 193 15.37 11.94 -2.96
N GLN A 194 14.83 10.73 -2.96
CA GLN A 194 15.64 9.51 -2.96
C GLN A 194 16.51 9.41 -4.21
N GLY A 195 15.96 9.74 -5.38
CA GLY A 195 16.70 9.80 -6.63
C GLY A 195 17.84 10.82 -6.57
N ALA A 196 17.60 12.01 -6.01
CA ALA A 196 18.60 13.05 -5.81
C ALA A 196 19.76 12.56 -4.92
N LEU A 197 19.43 11.90 -3.81
CA LEU A 197 20.42 11.33 -2.89
C LEU A 197 21.31 10.27 -3.56
N ILE A 198 20.71 9.33 -4.29
CA ILE A 198 21.44 8.26 -5.00
C ILE A 198 22.32 8.84 -6.12
N LEU A 199 21.82 9.85 -6.84
CA LEU A 199 22.58 10.51 -7.89
C LEU A 199 23.77 11.32 -7.35
N SER A 200 23.68 11.82 -6.11
CA SER A 200 24.77 12.52 -5.45
C SER A 200 25.86 11.58 -4.97
N ASP A 201 25.50 10.43 -4.42
CA ASP A 201 26.41 9.39 -3.95
C ASP A 201 25.77 8.00 -4.08
N ALA A 202 26.35 7.17 -4.95
CA ALA A 202 25.87 5.82 -5.20
C ALA A 202 25.97 4.87 -3.98
N SER A 203 26.77 5.21 -2.96
CA SER A 203 26.86 4.42 -1.72
C SER A 203 25.53 4.39 -0.95
N ASN A 204 24.67 5.39 -1.14
CA ASN A 204 23.36 5.51 -0.51
C ASN A 204 22.30 4.54 -1.04
N ILE A 205 22.61 3.74 -2.06
CA ILE A 205 21.66 2.80 -2.69
C ILE A 205 21.15 1.72 -1.74
N LYS A 206 21.87 1.42 -0.65
CA LYS A 206 21.47 0.37 0.30
C LYS A 206 20.18 0.71 1.04
N ASN A 207 20.03 1.96 1.48
CA ASN A 207 18.86 2.40 2.22
C ASN A 207 18.57 3.89 1.98
N PRO A 208 18.18 4.27 0.76
CA PRO A 208 18.06 5.68 0.38
C PRO A 208 17.01 6.42 1.19
N PHE A 209 15.94 5.73 1.64
CA PHE A 209 14.85 6.35 2.36
C PHE A 209 15.30 6.94 3.70
N TYR A 210 15.95 6.16 4.56
CA TYR A 210 16.41 6.66 5.86
C TYR A 210 17.61 7.58 5.75
N LEU A 211 18.48 7.36 4.76
CA LEU A 211 19.63 8.22 4.52
C LEU A 211 19.28 9.62 3.97
N MET A 212 18.03 9.85 3.52
CA MET A 212 17.55 11.21 3.24
C MET A 212 17.44 12.08 4.49
N ALA A 213 17.31 11.46 5.65
CA ALA A 213 17.14 12.17 6.92
C ALA A 213 18.50 12.49 7.55
N PRO A 214 18.64 13.64 8.25
CA PRO A 214 19.82 13.88 9.06
C PRO A 214 19.89 12.88 10.22
N GLU A 215 21.10 12.54 10.68
CA GLU A 215 21.35 11.47 11.68
C GLU A 215 20.48 11.61 12.93
N TRP A 216 20.31 12.83 13.45
CA TRP A 216 19.48 13.08 14.65
C TRP A 216 18.00 12.76 14.43
N PHE A 217 17.52 12.76 13.20
CA PHE A 217 16.12 12.53 12.86
C PHE A 217 15.84 11.08 12.43
N THR A 218 16.86 10.25 12.23
CA THR A 218 16.69 8.86 11.76
C THR A 218 15.84 8.03 12.74
N LEU A 219 16.07 8.13 14.05
CA LEU A 219 15.26 7.40 15.04
C LEU A 219 13.79 7.84 15.07
N PRO A 220 13.44 9.14 15.14
CA PRO A 220 12.06 9.60 14.97
C PRO A 220 11.41 9.12 13.67
N LEU A 221 12.17 9.12 12.56
CA LEU A 221 11.68 8.66 11.26
C LEU A 221 11.37 7.16 11.26
N VAL A 222 12.21 6.32 11.88
CA VAL A 222 11.97 4.87 12.03
C VAL A 222 10.69 4.62 12.84
N ILE A 223 10.52 5.32 13.95
CA ILE A 223 9.32 5.20 14.79
C ILE A 223 8.07 5.58 13.98
N LEU A 224 8.12 6.72 13.28
CA LEU A 224 7.01 7.18 12.47
C LEU A 224 6.72 6.23 11.30
N ALA A 225 7.75 5.71 10.62
CA ALA A 225 7.62 4.73 9.56
C ALA A 225 6.96 3.44 10.07
N THR A 226 7.33 2.98 11.26
CA THR A 226 6.73 1.81 11.89
C THR A 226 5.23 2.03 12.14
N PHE A 227 4.83 3.19 12.68
CA PHE A 227 3.41 3.51 12.84
C PHE A 227 2.69 3.61 11.48
N ALA A 228 3.30 4.25 10.49
CA ALA A 228 2.71 4.38 9.15
C ALA A 228 2.51 3.00 8.49
N THR A 229 3.47 2.09 8.63
CA THR A 229 3.36 0.73 8.07
C THR A 229 2.34 -0.13 8.81
N ILE A 230 2.19 0.02 10.13
CA ILE A 230 1.11 -0.62 10.90
C ILE A 230 -0.26 -0.14 10.39
N ILE A 231 -0.43 1.16 10.16
CA ILE A 231 -1.68 1.74 9.64
C ILE A 231 -1.95 1.24 8.22
N ALA A 232 -0.94 1.23 7.35
CA ALA A 232 -1.05 0.73 5.98
C ALA A 232 -1.41 -0.77 5.96
N SER A 233 -0.77 -1.57 6.82
CA SER A 233 -1.07 -3.00 6.99
C SER A 233 -2.51 -3.22 7.44
N GLN A 234 -3.01 -2.37 8.35
CA GLN A 234 -4.39 -2.39 8.79
C GLN A 234 -5.37 -2.17 7.62
N ALA A 235 -5.08 -1.22 6.74
CA ALA A 235 -5.89 -0.97 5.56
C ALA A 235 -5.90 -2.16 4.59
N CYS A 236 -4.76 -2.83 4.37
CA CYS A 236 -4.69 -4.04 3.55
C CYS A 236 -5.54 -5.18 4.13
N ILE A 237 -5.48 -5.40 5.44
CA ILE A 237 -6.26 -6.46 6.12
C ILE A 237 -7.76 -6.17 6.04
N THR A 238 -8.19 -4.94 6.29
CA THR A 238 -9.61 -4.53 6.15
C THR A 238 -10.09 -4.63 4.72
N GLY A 239 -9.26 -4.29 3.76
CA GLY A 239 -9.52 -4.50 2.33
C GLY A 239 -9.75 -5.97 2.00
N ALA A 240 -8.94 -6.88 2.55
CA ALA A 240 -9.11 -8.31 2.37
C ALA A 240 -10.43 -8.82 3.00
N PHE A 241 -10.84 -8.29 4.16
CA PHE A 241 -12.15 -8.61 4.74
C PHE A 241 -13.30 -8.11 3.86
N SER A 242 -13.18 -6.92 3.28
CA SER A 242 -14.18 -6.36 2.36
C SER A 242 -14.35 -7.21 1.10
N VAL A 243 -13.23 -7.61 0.48
CA VAL A 243 -13.23 -8.52 -0.68
C VAL A 243 -13.83 -9.88 -0.30
N SER A 244 -13.50 -10.40 0.89
CA SER A 244 -14.06 -11.67 1.40
C SER A 244 -15.57 -11.62 1.56
N ARG A 245 -16.10 -10.53 2.13
CA ARG A 245 -17.54 -10.31 2.28
C ARG A 245 -18.24 -10.30 0.93
N GLN A 246 -17.68 -9.56 -0.04
CA GLN A 246 -18.23 -9.50 -1.39
C GLN A 246 -18.19 -10.88 -2.07
N ALA A 247 -17.10 -11.62 -1.95
CA ALA A 247 -16.95 -12.97 -2.49
C ALA A 247 -17.96 -13.96 -1.86
N LEU A 248 -18.22 -13.82 -0.56
CA LEU A 248 -19.22 -14.61 0.17
C LEU A 248 -20.65 -14.28 -0.32
N GLN A 249 -20.98 -13.01 -0.50
CA GLN A 249 -22.27 -12.57 -1.03
C GLN A 249 -22.51 -13.06 -2.46
N MET A 250 -21.46 -13.15 -3.27
CA MET A 250 -21.50 -13.67 -4.64
C MET A 250 -21.48 -15.21 -4.73
N GLY A 251 -21.34 -15.90 -3.59
CA GLY A 251 -21.32 -17.37 -3.53
C GLY A 251 -20.01 -18.01 -3.96
N PHE A 252 -18.91 -17.28 -4.07
CA PHE A 252 -17.59 -17.82 -4.42
C PHE A 252 -16.89 -18.49 -3.23
N ILE A 253 -17.24 -18.09 -2.01
CA ILE A 253 -16.68 -18.63 -0.77
C ILE A 253 -17.83 -19.22 0.08
N PRO A 254 -17.59 -20.32 0.80
CA PRO A 254 -18.60 -20.90 1.69
C PRO A 254 -18.96 -19.93 2.82
N ARG A 255 -20.18 -20.05 3.34
CA ARG A 255 -20.67 -19.23 4.44
C ARG A 255 -19.75 -19.35 5.66
N MET A 256 -19.33 -18.22 6.20
CA MET A 256 -18.51 -18.11 7.39
C MET A 256 -19.05 -17.04 8.32
N ARG A 257 -18.61 -17.09 9.58
CA ARG A 257 -18.98 -16.10 10.60
C ARG A 257 -18.37 -14.75 10.24
N ILE A 258 -19.19 -13.71 10.31
CA ILE A 258 -18.81 -12.31 10.16
C ILE A 258 -19.19 -11.62 11.47
N ASP A 259 -18.22 -11.02 12.14
CA ASP A 259 -18.43 -10.24 13.34
C ASP A 259 -18.35 -8.75 12.97
N HIS A 260 -19.34 -7.97 13.38
CA HIS A 260 -19.33 -6.51 13.23
C HIS A 260 -18.58 -5.90 14.42
N THR A 261 -17.52 -5.14 14.15
CA THR A 261 -16.67 -4.55 15.19
C THR A 261 -17.04 -3.11 15.55
N SER A 262 -18.04 -2.53 14.87
CA SER A 262 -18.56 -1.19 15.14
C SER A 262 -20.08 -1.17 14.98
N GLU A 263 -20.78 -0.54 15.93
CA GLU A 263 -22.24 -0.32 15.86
C GLU A 263 -22.61 0.83 14.89
N ASN A 264 -21.69 1.78 14.67
CA ASN A 264 -21.95 2.99 13.89
C ASN A 264 -21.45 2.92 12.44
N GLN A 265 -20.66 1.90 12.08
CA GLN A 265 -20.08 1.76 10.75
C GLN A 265 -20.29 0.33 10.23
N GLU A 266 -21.29 0.17 9.36
CA GLU A 266 -21.64 -1.14 8.74
C GLU A 266 -20.47 -1.79 7.97
N GLY A 267 -19.43 -1.02 7.63
CA GLY A 267 -18.27 -1.48 6.90
C GLY A 267 -17.19 -2.13 7.75
N GLN A 268 -17.16 -1.90 9.07
CA GLN A 268 -16.16 -2.49 9.95
C GLN A 268 -16.54 -3.92 10.32
N ILE A 269 -15.95 -4.87 9.61
CA ILE A 269 -16.19 -6.29 9.77
C ILE A 269 -14.90 -7.03 10.13
N TYR A 270 -15.06 -8.08 10.92
CA TYR A 270 -14.00 -9.01 11.26
C TYR A 270 -14.38 -10.42 10.80
N LEU A 271 -13.49 -11.08 10.08
CA LEU A 271 -13.65 -12.46 9.64
C LEU A 271 -12.57 -13.33 10.29
N PRO A 272 -12.89 -14.05 11.38
CA PRO A 272 -11.88 -14.79 12.15
C PRO A 272 -11.06 -15.77 11.30
N ARG A 273 -11.72 -16.54 10.42
CA ARG A 273 -11.03 -17.53 9.58
C ARG A 273 -10.06 -16.87 8.59
N ILE A 274 -10.50 -15.79 7.95
CA ILE A 274 -9.65 -15.05 7.00
C ILE A 274 -8.47 -14.42 7.72
N ASN A 275 -8.71 -13.80 8.88
CA ASN A 275 -7.67 -13.19 9.69
C ASN A 275 -6.52 -14.15 10.00
N TRP A 276 -6.85 -15.38 10.45
CA TRP A 276 -5.85 -16.38 10.78
C TRP A 276 -5.19 -17.05 9.56
N ILE A 277 -5.83 -16.99 8.39
CA ILE A 277 -5.22 -17.44 7.13
C ILE A 277 -4.22 -16.40 6.60
N LEU A 278 -4.51 -15.11 6.79
CA LEU A 278 -3.64 -14.02 6.35
C LEU A 278 -2.40 -13.83 7.23
N MET A 279 -2.47 -14.20 8.52
CA MET A 279 -1.36 -14.16 9.46
C MET A 279 -0.33 -15.23 9.18
#